data_acc44636554ef223a70d235d66c7f1a7
#
_entry.id   acc44636554ef223a70d235d66c7f1a7
#
_cell.length_a   1.000
_cell.length_b   1.000
_cell.length_c   1.000
_cell.angle_alpha   90.00
_cell.angle_beta   90.00
_cell.angle_gamma   90.00
#
_symmetry.space_group_name_H-M   'P 1'
#
loop_
_entity.id
_entity.type
_entity.pdbx_description
1 polymer ?
#
loop_
_entity_poly.entity_id
_entity_poly.type
_entity_poly.pdbx_seq_one_letter_code
_entity_poly.pdbx_strand_id
1 'polypeptide(L)'
;MRRRFLKQAVIAPLALAGTGNAAASRQGSAPLRLGLTPVFLVQRARLLEQWRGYLGNAIGRPVEFVLRGSYQEITTLLLSGRVDAAWICEYPFVRHDDALRLLAAPIYRGEPNYRAYLIVPRDDDTTDWIEDLSGRLFAFSDPDSLSGYKLPRYWLREGGRDPDAFFARSILTWSHRNSIRAVADRLVDGASVDGYVWDMLERISPEVTARTRVVLRSRPYGFPPIVTPAGLSLRTSHRLREAFLAMADEPDGQLILEALGLDGFAAVEPSLYDDVRAIADVMEA
;
A
#
# COMPACT_ATOMS: atom_id res chain seq x y z
N MET A 1 57.98 68.65 -48.37
CA MET A 1 57.35 68.57 -47.06
C MET A 1 55.87 68.51 -47.23
N ARG A 2 55.24 67.38 -47.16
CA ARG A 2 53.75 67.19 -47.25
C ARG A 2 53.27 66.46 -46.05
N ARG A 3 52.54 67.10 -45.15
CA ARG A 3 51.89 66.56 -43.99
C ARG A 3 50.57 65.86 -44.48
N ARG A 4 50.42 64.54 -44.25
CA ARG A 4 49.20 63.82 -44.48
C ARG A 4 48.41 63.81 -43.14
N PHE A 5 47.18 64.34 -43.15
CA PHE A 5 46.21 64.23 -42.08
C PHE A 5 45.55 62.84 -42.14
N LEU A 6 45.69 62.10 -41.10
CA LEU A 6 44.86 60.86 -40.87
C LEU A 6 43.50 61.26 -40.30
N LYS A 7 42.46 60.92 -40.99
CA LYS A 7 41.12 61.04 -40.48
C LYS A 7 40.84 59.76 -39.62
N GLN A 8 40.60 59.95 -38.32
CA GLN A 8 40.13 58.93 -37.44
C GLN A 8 38.63 58.70 -37.69
N ALA A 9 38.25 57.47 -38.08
CA ALA A 9 36.86 57.03 -38.16
C ALA A 9 36.44 56.55 -36.75
N VAL A 10 35.43 57.17 -36.18
CA VAL A 10 34.77 56.75 -34.95
C VAL A 10 33.78 55.63 -35.31
N ILE A 11 34.07 54.41 -34.89
CA ILE A 11 33.16 53.31 -35.00
C ILE A 11 32.31 53.24 -33.69
N ALA A 12 31.03 53.54 -33.80
CA ALA A 12 30.08 53.33 -32.70
C ALA A 12 29.81 51.86 -32.51
N PRO A 13 29.78 51.32 -31.29
CA PRO A 13 29.40 49.95 -31.07
C PRO A 13 27.87 49.77 -31.17
N LEU A 14 27.44 48.91 -32.09
CA LEU A 14 26.07 48.46 -32.25
C LEU A 14 25.75 47.53 -31.06
N ALA A 15 24.93 47.97 -30.13
CA ALA A 15 24.42 47.14 -29.04
C ALA A 15 23.45 46.11 -29.60
N LEU A 16 23.87 44.86 -29.75
CA LEU A 16 22.97 43.72 -29.93
C LEU A 16 22.20 43.51 -28.63
N ALA A 17 20.93 43.87 -28.62
CA ALA A 17 19.97 43.43 -27.61
C ALA A 17 19.80 41.94 -27.76
N GLY A 18 20.51 41.15 -26.95
CA GLY A 18 20.31 39.73 -26.81
C GLY A 18 18.93 39.49 -26.18
N THR A 19 17.98 39.01 -26.97
CA THR A 19 16.76 38.39 -26.46
C THR A 19 17.18 37.17 -25.67
N GLY A 20 17.38 37.36 -24.37
CA GLY A 20 17.57 36.26 -23.43
C GLY A 20 16.33 35.37 -23.46
N ASN A 21 16.44 34.29 -24.21
CA ASN A 21 15.50 33.19 -24.14
C ASN A 21 15.68 32.61 -22.73
N ALA A 22 14.83 33.03 -21.78
CA ALA A 22 14.69 32.40 -20.50
C ALA A 22 14.10 31.02 -20.76
N ALA A 23 14.94 30.08 -21.17
CA ALA A 23 14.68 28.67 -20.99
C ALA A 23 14.60 28.45 -19.47
N ALA A 24 13.38 28.60 -18.93
CA ALA A 24 13.07 28.18 -17.59
C ALA A 24 13.57 26.74 -17.49
N SER A 25 14.70 26.54 -16.87
CA SER A 25 15.19 25.22 -16.50
C SER A 25 14.09 24.56 -15.68
N ARG A 26 13.35 23.66 -16.30
CA ARG A 26 12.59 22.62 -15.59
C ARG A 26 13.62 21.76 -14.85
N GLN A 27 14.21 22.29 -13.80
CA GLN A 27 14.82 21.47 -12.77
C GLN A 27 13.70 20.63 -12.21
N GLY A 28 13.55 19.41 -12.73
CA GLY A 28 12.54 18.46 -12.29
C GLY A 28 12.73 18.27 -10.79
N SER A 29 11.75 18.65 -10.01
CA SER A 29 11.72 18.30 -8.58
C SER A 29 11.93 16.80 -8.47
N ALA A 30 12.75 16.35 -7.53
CA ALA A 30 12.98 14.93 -7.29
C ALA A 30 11.63 14.19 -7.20
N PRO A 31 11.51 12.98 -7.77
CA PRO A 31 10.24 12.25 -7.78
C PRO A 31 9.75 12.01 -6.35
N LEU A 32 8.42 12.02 -6.17
CA LEU A 32 7.79 11.54 -4.95
C LEU A 32 7.81 10.02 -4.98
N ARG A 33 8.37 9.40 -3.96
CA ARG A 33 8.45 7.94 -3.82
C ARG A 33 7.30 7.43 -2.97
N LEU A 34 6.47 6.55 -3.54
CA LEU A 34 5.34 5.94 -2.88
C LEU A 34 5.58 4.43 -2.74
N GLY A 35 5.73 3.96 -1.49
CA GLY A 35 5.92 2.55 -1.16
C GLY A 35 4.60 1.78 -1.29
N LEU A 36 4.67 0.58 -1.85
CA LEU A 36 3.55 -0.35 -1.92
C LEU A 36 3.96 -1.70 -1.34
N THR A 37 3.17 -2.19 -0.39
CA THR A 37 3.33 -3.55 0.15
C THR A 37 2.91 -4.60 -0.89
N PRO A 38 3.39 -5.86 -0.81
CA PRO A 38 3.14 -6.90 -1.82
C PRO A 38 1.72 -7.48 -1.76
N VAL A 39 0.70 -6.62 -1.62
CA VAL A 39 -0.68 -7.07 -1.43
C VAL A 39 -1.26 -7.62 -2.74
N PHE A 40 -1.10 -6.94 -3.90
CA PHE A 40 -1.71 -7.41 -5.16
C PHE A 40 -1.23 -6.74 -6.45
N LEU A 41 -0.31 -5.78 -6.41
CA LEU A 41 -0.03 -4.93 -7.58
C LEU A 41 1.13 -5.39 -8.47
N VAL A 42 1.93 -6.35 -8.04
CA VAL A 42 3.22 -6.71 -8.68
C VAL A 42 3.08 -7.16 -10.15
N GLN A 43 1.89 -7.57 -10.61
CA GLN A 43 1.68 -8.06 -11.98
C GLN A 43 0.85 -7.10 -12.87
N ARG A 44 0.60 -5.84 -12.42
CA ARG A 44 -0.25 -4.88 -13.15
C ARG A 44 0.54 -3.63 -13.57
N ALA A 45 1.58 -3.81 -14.37
CA ALA A 45 2.45 -2.70 -14.82
C ALA A 45 1.66 -1.52 -15.42
N ARG A 46 0.61 -1.80 -16.21
CA ARG A 46 -0.23 -0.78 -16.83
C ARG A 46 -1.00 0.04 -15.78
N LEU A 47 -1.57 -0.62 -14.77
CA LEU A 47 -2.27 0.07 -13.67
C LEU A 47 -1.32 0.98 -12.89
N LEU A 48 -0.13 0.49 -12.56
CA LEU A 48 0.88 1.29 -11.86
C LEU A 48 1.31 2.49 -12.70
N GLU A 49 1.44 2.33 -14.03
CA GLU A 49 1.77 3.43 -14.94
C GLU A 49 0.68 4.50 -14.96
N GLN A 50 -0.60 4.09 -15.08
CA GLN A 50 -1.74 4.99 -15.05
C GLN A 50 -1.83 5.73 -13.72
N TRP A 51 -1.69 5.00 -12.62
CA TRP A 51 -1.76 5.58 -11.27
C TRP A 51 -0.60 6.55 -10.98
N ARG A 52 0.60 6.20 -11.45
CA ARG A 52 1.77 7.09 -11.39
C ARG A 52 1.52 8.39 -12.15
N GLY A 53 0.96 8.31 -13.35
CA GLY A 53 0.59 9.47 -14.17
C GLY A 53 -0.45 10.35 -13.47
N TYR A 54 -1.52 9.75 -12.98
CA TYR A 54 -2.57 10.43 -12.24
C TYR A 54 -2.02 11.20 -11.03
N LEU A 55 -1.32 10.52 -10.12
CA LEU A 55 -0.73 11.15 -8.93
C LEU A 55 0.29 12.23 -9.32
N GLY A 56 1.12 11.97 -10.33
CA GLY A 56 2.13 12.92 -10.81
C GLY A 56 1.51 14.23 -11.29
N ASN A 57 0.39 14.16 -12.01
CA ASN A 57 -0.36 15.32 -12.47
C ASN A 57 -1.00 16.08 -11.30
N ALA A 58 -1.67 15.37 -10.39
CA ALA A 58 -2.35 15.96 -9.24
C ALA A 58 -1.39 16.69 -8.29
N ILE A 59 -0.20 16.11 -8.01
CA ILE A 59 0.76 16.71 -7.10
C ILE A 59 1.76 17.65 -7.77
N GLY A 60 1.80 17.69 -9.12
CA GLY A 60 2.68 18.57 -9.91
C GLY A 60 4.15 18.19 -9.88
N ARG A 61 4.48 16.90 -9.65
CA ARG A 61 5.84 16.34 -9.68
C ARG A 61 5.82 14.85 -10.04
N PRO A 62 6.90 14.29 -10.61
CA PRO A 62 6.96 12.87 -10.93
C PRO A 62 6.71 12.00 -9.69
N VAL A 63 6.06 10.84 -9.88
CA VAL A 63 5.86 9.82 -8.84
C VAL A 63 6.59 8.54 -9.25
N GLU A 64 7.21 7.89 -8.28
CA GLU A 64 7.83 6.57 -8.42
C GLU A 64 7.22 5.62 -7.40
N PHE A 65 6.76 4.46 -7.85
CA PHE A 65 6.37 3.38 -6.95
C PHE A 65 7.58 2.57 -6.52
N VAL A 66 7.69 2.34 -5.20
CA VAL A 66 8.72 1.50 -4.60
C VAL A 66 8.07 0.23 -4.09
N LEU A 67 8.38 -0.90 -4.74
CA LEU A 67 7.87 -2.22 -4.40
C LEU A 67 8.94 -3.01 -3.63
N ARG A 68 8.53 -3.77 -2.60
CA ARG A 68 9.41 -4.65 -1.83
C ARG A 68 8.74 -6.00 -1.58
N GLY A 69 9.55 -6.97 -1.15
CA GLY A 69 9.10 -8.33 -0.91
C GLY A 69 8.41 -8.55 0.42
N SER A 70 8.57 -7.63 1.39
CA SER A 70 7.95 -7.73 2.71
C SER A 70 7.39 -6.38 3.18
N TYR A 71 6.50 -6.43 4.16
CA TYR A 71 5.91 -5.25 4.79
C TYR A 71 6.98 -4.47 5.58
N GLN A 72 7.84 -5.19 6.29
CA GLN A 72 8.94 -4.61 7.06
C GLN A 72 9.89 -3.77 6.19
N GLU A 73 10.21 -4.20 4.96
CA GLU A 73 11.07 -3.43 4.06
C GLU A 73 10.43 -2.07 3.70
N ILE A 74 9.12 -2.05 3.37
CA ILE A 74 8.41 -0.80 3.05
C ILE A 74 8.34 0.10 4.29
N THR A 75 7.99 -0.45 5.44
CA THR A 75 7.92 0.29 6.71
C THR A 75 9.29 0.89 7.07
N THR A 76 10.37 0.13 6.90
CA THR A 76 11.74 0.63 7.14
C THR A 76 12.11 1.78 6.18
N LEU A 77 11.75 1.67 4.90
CA LEU A 77 11.98 2.74 3.93
C LEU A 77 11.19 4.01 4.29
N LEU A 78 9.94 3.84 4.76
CA LEU A 78 9.07 4.93 5.17
C LEU A 78 9.64 5.66 6.41
N LEU A 79 9.96 4.93 7.47
CA LEU A 79 10.50 5.48 8.72
C LEU A 79 11.85 6.15 8.52
N SER A 80 12.68 5.66 7.59
CA SER A 80 13.97 6.27 7.24
C SER A 80 13.86 7.43 6.24
N GLY A 81 12.65 7.82 5.81
CA GLY A 81 12.43 8.90 4.84
C GLY A 81 12.94 8.58 3.43
N ARG A 82 13.19 7.31 3.11
CA ARG A 82 13.60 6.85 1.76
C ARG A 82 12.41 6.67 0.82
N VAL A 83 11.19 6.63 1.35
CA VAL A 83 9.94 6.86 0.62
C VAL A 83 9.17 7.99 1.31
N ASP A 84 8.45 8.79 0.51
CA ASP A 84 7.72 9.97 0.98
C ASP A 84 6.32 9.62 1.50
N ALA A 85 5.76 8.52 1.01
CA ALA A 85 4.47 7.98 1.43
C ALA A 85 4.45 6.47 1.21
N ALA A 86 3.52 5.76 1.84
CA ALA A 86 3.30 4.35 1.53
C ALA A 86 1.86 3.92 1.81
N TRP A 87 1.43 2.89 1.08
CA TRP A 87 0.26 2.09 1.43
C TRP A 87 0.75 0.89 2.23
N ILE A 88 0.49 0.90 3.53
CA ILE A 88 0.97 -0.11 4.47
C ILE A 88 -0.20 -0.81 5.19
N CYS A 89 0.09 -1.95 5.80
CA CYS A 89 -0.87 -2.59 6.68
C CYS A 89 -1.12 -1.74 7.93
N GLU A 90 -2.29 -1.84 8.52
CA GLU A 90 -2.71 -1.12 9.72
C GLU A 90 -1.88 -1.50 10.95
N TYR A 91 -1.39 -2.75 11.05
CA TYR A 91 -0.54 -3.15 12.17
C TYR A 91 0.77 -2.34 12.26
N PRO A 92 1.63 -2.25 11.22
CA PRO A 92 2.78 -1.36 11.27
C PRO A 92 2.40 0.11 11.42
N PHE A 93 1.22 0.56 10.95
CA PHE A 93 0.77 1.92 11.18
C PHE A 93 0.57 2.19 12.69
N VAL A 94 -0.18 1.36 13.41
CA VAL A 94 -0.43 1.58 14.86
C VAL A 94 0.83 1.40 15.71
N ARG A 95 1.82 0.63 15.23
CA ARG A 95 3.12 0.45 15.91
C ARG A 95 4.07 1.64 15.77
N HIS A 96 3.82 2.52 14.80
CA HIS A 96 4.67 3.66 14.48
C HIS A 96 3.84 4.94 14.29
N ASP A 97 2.70 5.05 14.97
CA ASP A 97 1.76 6.18 14.80
C ASP A 97 2.34 7.52 15.30
N ASP A 98 3.33 7.50 16.17
CA ASP A 98 4.12 8.66 16.58
C ASP A 98 5.04 9.22 15.49
N ALA A 99 5.53 8.34 14.62
CA ALA A 99 6.44 8.65 13.51
C ALA A 99 5.72 8.83 12.17
N LEU A 100 4.46 8.41 12.07
CA LEU A 100 3.67 8.39 10.84
C LEU A 100 2.46 9.34 10.92
N ARG A 101 2.05 9.85 9.77
CA ARG A 101 0.83 10.65 9.61
C ARG A 101 -0.12 9.92 8.69
N LEU A 102 -1.34 9.67 9.16
CA LEU A 102 -2.44 9.13 8.38
C LEU A 102 -2.87 10.14 7.31
N LEU A 103 -2.94 9.73 6.05
CA LEU A 103 -3.43 10.56 4.95
C LEU A 103 -4.85 10.20 4.54
N ALA A 104 -5.08 8.95 4.22
CA ALA A 104 -6.37 8.44 3.75
C ALA A 104 -6.47 6.94 3.97
N ALA A 105 -7.69 6.43 4.03
CA ALA A 105 -7.98 5.00 3.94
C ALA A 105 -8.80 4.72 2.68
N PRO A 106 -8.55 3.58 1.99
CA PRO A 106 -9.41 3.13 0.90
C PRO A 106 -10.85 2.89 1.37
N ILE A 107 -11.82 3.18 0.49
CA ILE A 107 -13.22 2.80 0.66
C ILE A 107 -13.46 1.51 -0.14
N TYR A 108 -13.94 0.50 0.53
CA TYR A 108 -14.26 -0.80 -0.04
C TYR A 108 -15.67 -1.22 0.36
N ARG A 109 -16.55 -1.47 -0.63
CA ARG A 109 -17.97 -1.77 -0.39
C ARG A 109 -18.68 -0.70 0.45
N GLY A 110 -18.37 0.57 0.17
CA GLY A 110 -18.96 1.75 0.81
C GLY A 110 -18.35 2.15 2.14
N GLU A 111 -17.37 1.38 2.69
CA GLU A 111 -16.79 1.65 3.99
C GLU A 111 -15.26 1.63 3.99
N PRO A 112 -14.58 2.38 4.88
CA PRO A 112 -13.12 2.36 5.00
C PRO A 112 -12.63 1.15 5.83
N ASN A 113 -13.28 0.00 5.64
CA ASN A 113 -13.05 -1.22 6.42
C ASN A 113 -12.85 -2.42 5.51
N TYR A 114 -12.19 -3.44 6.05
CA TYR A 114 -12.07 -4.76 5.46
C TYR A 114 -12.25 -5.86 6.52
N ARG A 115 -12.24 -7.12 6.13
CA ARG A 115 -12.31 -8.28 7.03
C ARG A 115 -11.19 -9.26 6.72
N ALA A 116 -10.67 -9.91 7.75
CA ALA A 116 -9.85 -11.10 7.57
C ALA A 116 -10.75 -12.30 7.26
N TYR A 117 -10.31 -13.16 6.35
CA TYR A 117 -10.97 -14.43 6.02
C TYR A 117 -10.09 -15.59 6.47
N LEU A 118 -10.65 -16.53 7.25
CA LEU A 118 -10.06 -17.84 7.44
C LEU A 118 -10.52 -18.73 6.29
N ILE A 119 -9.57 -19.31 5.58
CA ILE A 119 -9.83 -20.15 4.40
C ILE A 119 -9.21 -21.53 4.55
N VAL A 120 -9.89 -22.51 3.98
CA VAL A 120 -9.47 -23.93 3.92
C VAL A 120 -9.68 -24.47 2.51
N PRO A 121 -9.16 -25.65 2.13
CA PRO A 121 -9.50 -26.32 0.87
C PRO A 121 -11.00 -26.45 0.69
N ARG A 122 -11.49 -26.38 -0.55
CA ARG A 122 -12.93 -26.37 -0.88
C ARG A 122 -13.71 -27.55 -0.31
N ASP A 123 -13.10 -28.71 -0.26
CA ASP A 123 -13.68 -29.97 0.20
C ASP A 123 -13.39 -30.30 1.68
N ASP A 124 -12.73 -29.40 2.43
CA ASP A 124 -12.70 -29.50 3.88
C ASP A 124 -14.08 -29.07 4.42
N ASP A 125 -14.89 -30.04 4.86
CA ASP A 125 -16.21 -29.87 5.43
C ASP A 125 -16.21 -29.96 6.97
N THR A 126 -15.03 -30.11 7.59
CA THR A 126 -14.83 -30.34 9.02
C THR A 126 -14.34 -29.10 9.78
N THR A 127 -13.82 -28.10 9.09
CA THR A 127 -13.28 -26.88 9.71
C THR A 127 -14.32 -25.77 9.69
N ASP A 128 -14.72 -25.29 10.86
CA ASP A 128 -15.63 -24.14 11.03
C ASP A 128 -14.94 -22.97 11.74
N TRP A 129 -13.86 -23.25 12.49
CA TRP A 129 -13.11 -22.27 13.24
C TRP A 129 -11.62 -22.60 13.24
N ILE A 130 -10.78 -21.67 13.74
CA ILE A 130 -9.32 -21.84 13.72
C ILE A 130 -8.86 -23.00 14.61
N GLU A 131 -9.57 -23.32 15.69
CA GLU A 131 -9.27 -24.42 16.61
C GLU A 131 -9.35 -25.79 15.92
N ASP A 132 -10.17 -25.94 14.88
CA ASP A 132 -10.28 -27.19 14.12
C ASP A 132 -9.04 -27.48 13.27
N LEU A 133 -8.14 -26.47 13.12
CA LEU A 133 -6.86 -26.60 12.44
C LEU A 133 -5.71 -27.00 13.39
N SER A 134 -6.02 -27.44 14.62
CA SER A 134 -5.01 -27.94 15.58
C SER A 134 -4.20 -29.09 15.00
N GLY A 135 -2.86 -28.98 15.06
CA GLY A 135 -1.98 -30.00 14.54
C GLY A 135 -1.94 -30.14 13.01
N ARG A 136 -2.55 -29.21 12.27
CA ARG A 136 -2.53 -29.17 10.78
C ARG A 136 -1.48 -28.21 10.26
N LEU A 137 -1.32 -28.14 8.94
CA LEU A 137 -0.42 -27.21 8.26
C LEU A 137 -1.13 -25.86 8.01
N PHE A 138 -0.47 -24.74 8.37
CA PHE A 138 -1.06 -23.41 8.23
C PHE A 138 -0.15 -22.43 7.50
N ALA A 139 -0.73 -21.59 6.65
CA ALA A 139 0.00 -20.51 5.99
C ALA A 139 -0.28 -19.14 6.63
N PHE A 140 0.79 -18.47 7.01
CA PHE A 140 0.78 -17.05 7.34
C PHE A 140 1.28 -16.23 6.14
N SER A 141 0.77 -14.99 5.99
CA SER A 141 1.24 -14.11 4.92
C SER A 141 2.57 -13.46 5.27
N ASP A 142 2.55 -12.41 6.07
CA ASP A 142 3.72 -11.61 6.47
C ASP A 142 3.62 -11.33 7.98
N PRO A 143 4.72 -11.37 8.75
CA PRO A 143 4.70 -11.13 10.20
C PRO A 143 4.07 -9.78 10.62
N ASP A 144 4.13 -8.76 9.75
CA ASP A 144 3.54 -7.45 9.98
C ASP A 144 2.10 -7.33 9.42
N SER A 145 1.52 -8.42 8.93
CA SER A 145 0.12 -8.44 8.50
C SER A 145 -0.83 -8.62 9.68
N LEU A 146 -1.84 -7.76 9.83
CA LEU A 146 -2.93 -7.99 10.77
C LEU A 146 -3.69 -9.26 10.40
N SER A 147 -4.35 -9.26 9.25
CA SER A 147 -5.25 -10.34 8.84
C SER A 147 -4.54 -11.67 8.58
N GLY A 148 -3.30 -11.65 8.09
CA GLY A 148 -2.59 -12.85 7.69
C GLY A 148 -1.59 -13.39 8.71
N TYR A 149 -1.42 -12.72 9.86
CA TYR A 149 -0.49 -13.19 10.89
C TYR A 149 -0.96 -12.86 12.32
N LYS A 150 -1.18 -11.57 12.64
CA LYS A 150 -1.47 -11.16 14.03
C LYS A 150 -2.83 -11.66 14.49
N LEU A 151 -3.85 -11.50 13.67
CA LEU A 151 -5.22 -11.82 14.03
C LEU A 151 -5.46 -13.32 14.25
N PRO A 152 -5.03 -14.26 13.38
CA PRO A 152 -5.17 -15.69 13.68
C PRO A 152 -4.41 -16.10 14.94
N ARG A 153 -3.26 -15.51 15.22
CA ARG A 153 -2.51 -15.76 16.47
C ARG A 153 -3.23 -15.15 17.68
N TYR A 154 -3.84 -14.00 17.53
CA TYR A 154 -4.67 -13.36 18.56
C TYR A 154 -5.88 -14.24 18.91
N TRP A 155 -6.60 -14.77 17.90
CA TRP A 155 -7.73 -15.69 18.13
C TRP A 155 -7.32 -16.93 18.95
N LEU A 156 -6.15 -17.51 18.63
CA LEU A 156 -5.62 -18.66 19.39
C LEU A 156 -5.30 -18.27 20.85
N ARG A 157 -4.69 -17.11 21.09
CA ARG A 157 -4.43 -16.63 22.46
C ARG A 157 -5.72 -16.40 23.23
N GLU A 158 -6.71 -15.75 22.62
CA GLU A 158 -8.03 -15.56 23.24
C GLU A 158 -8.70 -16.90 23.62
N GLY A 159 -8.52 -17.94 22.79
CA GLY A 159 -8.94 -19.31 23.05
C GLY A 159 -8.03 -20.08 24.04
N GLY A 160 -7.06 -19.41 24.66
CA GLY A 160 -6.13 -20.04 25.63
C GLY A 160 -5.14 -21.02 24.96
N ARG A 161 -4.86 -20.86 23.67
CA ARG A 161 -3.93 -21.69 22.91
C ARG A 161 -2.60 -20.98 22.70
N ASP A 162 -1.52 -21.73 22.68
CA ASP A 162 -0.21 -21.22 22.30
C ASP A 162 -0.09 -21.19 20.76
N PRO A 163 -0.04 -20.01 20.12
CA PRO A 163 0.03 -19.90 18.66
C PRO A 163 1.30 -20.50 18.05
N ASP A 164 2.39 -20.64 18.81
CA ASP A 164 3.65 -21.18 18.32
C ASP A 164 3.69 -22.72 18.34
N ALA A 165 2.86 -23.36 19.18
CA ALA A 165 2.75 -24.81 19.30
C ALA A 165 1.45 -25.37 18.72
N PHE A 166 0.52 -24.54 18.23
CA PHE A 166 -0.83 -24.96 17.86
C PHE A 166 -0.88 -25.76 16.55
N PHE A 167 -0.17 -25.30 15.53
CA PHE A 167 -0.10 -25.96 14.23
C PHE A 167 1.04 -26.98 14.21
N ALA A 168 0.86 -28.10 13.49
CA ALA A 168 1.96 -29.05 13.29
C ALA A 168 3.16 -28.39 12.60
N ARG A 169 2.85 -27.49 11.66
CA ARG A 169 3.83 -26.66 10.97
C ARG A 169 3.14 -25.43 10.39
N SER A 170 3.81 -24.29 10.46
CA SER A 170 3.40 -23.08 9.74
C SER A 170 4.46 -22.65 8.73
N ILE A 171 4.03 -21.98 7.66
CA ILE A 171 4.90 -21.40 6.64
C ILE A 171 4.57 -19.92 6.44
N LEU A 172 5.60 -19.11 6.13
CA LEU A 172 5.43 -17.74 5.68
C LEU A 172 5.41 -17.70 4.15
N THR A 173 4.36 -17.16 3.58
CA THR A 173 4.16 -17.07 2.13
C THR A 173 4.48 -15.69 1.55
N TRP A 174 4.69 -14.69 2.41
CA TRP A 174 5.02 -13.30 2.11
C TRP A 174 3.97 -12.53 1.30
N SER A 175 2.81 -13.14 1.03
CA SER A 175 1.67 -12.43 0.47
C SER A 175 0.36 -13.21 0.66
N HIS A 176 -0.76 -12.51 0.81
CA HIS A 176 -2.10 -13.12 0.90
C HIS A 176 -2.42 -13.97 -0.33
N ARG A 177 -2.04 -13.52 -1.52
CA ARG A 177 -2.24 -14.26 -2.77
C ARG A 177 -1.53 -15.62 -2.75
N ASN A 178 -0.31 -15.67 -2.23
CA ASN A 178 0.42 -16.93 -2.10
C ASN A 178 -0.22 -17.84 -1.05
N SER A 179 -0.71 -17.29 0.09
CA SER A 179 -1.45 -18.05 1.08
C SER A 179 -2.72 -18.67 0.48
N ILE A 180 -3.50 -17.89 -0.29
CA ILE A 180 -4.71 -18.39 -0.96
C ILE A 180 -4.35 -19.52 -1.93
N ARG A 181 -3.30 -19.38 -2.72
CA ARG A 181 -2.82 -20.44 -3.63
C ARG A 181 -2.34 -21.67 -2.89
N ALA A 182 -1.61 -21.49 -1.77
CA ALA A 182 -1.13 -22.63 -0.97
C ALA A 182 -2.29 -23.47 -0.45
N VAL A 183 -3.40 -22.85 -0.03
CA VAL A 183 -4.64 -23.54 0.35
C VAL A 183 -5.28 -24.20 -0.87
N ALA A 184 -5.46 -23.45 -1.98
CA ALA A 184 -6.08 -23.96 -3.21
C ALA A 184 -5.33 -25.16 -3.79
N ASP A 185 -4.00 -25.19 -3.67
CA ASP A 185 -3.13 -26.27 -4.15
C ASP A 185 -2.86 -27.34 -3.10
N ARG A 186 -3.54 -27.28 -1.92
CA ARG A 186 -3.43 -28.24 -0.79
C ARG A 186 -2.01 -28.40 -0.26
N LEU A 187 -1.21 -27.34 -0.33
CA LEU A 187 0.11 -27.29 0.31
C LEU A 187 0.01 -27.05 1.81
N VAL A 188 -1.12 -26.49 2.25
CA VAL A 188 -1.50 -26.26 3.64
C VAL A 188 -3.00 -26.53 3.83
N ASP A 189 -3.40 -26.76 5.07
CA ASP A 189 -4.79 -27.07 5.43
C ASP A 189 -5.61 -25.82 5.71
N GLY A 190 -4.96 -24.68 5.97
CA GLY A 190 -5.66 -23.42 6.18
C GLY A 190 -4.76 -22.21 6.12
N ALA A 191 -5.36 -21.04 5.98
CA ALA A 191 -4.71 -19.74 6.05
C ALA A 191 -5.69 -18.66 6.52
N SER A 192 -5.16 -17.63 7.19
CA SER A 192 -5.88 -16.39 7.38
C SER A 192 -5.36 -15.36 6.39
N VAL A 193 -6.25 -14.67 5.69
CA VAL A 193 -5.91 -13.75 4.61
C VAL A 193 -6.73 -12.46 4.67
N ASP A 194 -6.24 -11.44 4.00
CA ASP A 194 -7.00 -10.23 3.71
C ASP A 194 -8.18 -10.60 2.80
N GLY A 195 -9.41 -10.34 3.26
CA GLY A 195 -10.62 -10.66 2.53
C GLY A 195 -10.78 -9.86 1.24
N TYR A 196 -10.31 -8.61 1.21
CA TYR A 196 -10.28 -7.82 -0.01
C TYR A 196 -9.34 -8.46 -1.06
N VAL A 197 -8.19 -8.98 -0.65
CA VAL A 197 -7.30 -9.69 -1.58
C VAL A 197 -7.95 -10.97 -2.11
N TRP A 198 -8.67 -11.71 -1.26
CA TRP A 198 -9.41 -12.90 -1.66
C TRP A 198 -10.53 -12.56 -2.65
N ASP A 199 -11.35 -11.53 -2.35
CA ASP A 199 -12.44 -11.06 -3.21
C ASP A 199 -11.90 -10.53 -4.56
N MET A 200 -10.76 -9.82 -4.56
CA MET A 200 -10.11 -9.39 -5.80
C MET A 200 -9.55 -10.54 -6.61
N LEU A 201 -9.02 -11.57 -5.94
CA LEU A 201 -8.55 -12.78 -6.63
C LEU A 201 -9.72 -13.55 -7.23
N GLU A 202 -10.88 -13.58 -6.58
CA GLU A 202 -12.10 -14.18 -7.11
C GLU A 202 -12.55 -13.52 -8.43
N ARG A 203 -12.39 -12.19 -8.54
CA ARG A 203 -12.72 -11.46 -9.78
C ARG A 203 -11.75 -11.72 -10.93
N ILE A 204 -10.46 -11.95 -10.64
CA ILE A 204 -9.41 -12.01 -11.69
C ILE A 204 -8.89 -13.42 -11.96
N SER A 205 -9.10 -14.34 -11.05
CA SER A 205 -8.64 -15.75 -11.12
C SER A 205 -9.58 -16.65 -10.32
N PRO A 206 -10.89 -16.70 -10.68
CA PRO A 206 -11.92 -17.42 -9.93
C PRO A 206 -11.62 -18.92 -9.79
N GLU A 207 -10.84 -19.49 -10.71
CA GLU A 207 -10.38 -20.88 -10.66
C GLU A 207 -9.49 -21.20 -9.45
N VAL A 208 -8.85 -20.17 -8.86
CA VAL A 208 -8.04 -20.33 -7.65
C VAL A 208 -8.93 -20.31 -6.42
N THR A 209 -9.78 -19.30 -6.27
CA THR A 209 -10.66 -19.14 -5.10
C THR A 209 -11.73 -20.20 -5.05
N ALA A 210 -12.21 -20.71 -6.20
CA ALA A 210 -13.17 -21.85 -6.27
C ALA A 210 -12.64 -23.15 -5.61
N ARG A 211 -11.31 -23.27 -5.44
CA ARG A 211 -10.68 -24.40 -4.73
C ARG A 211 -10.49 -24.15 -3.23
N THR A 212 -10.96 -23.00 -2.74
CA THR A 212 -10.94 -22.63 -1.33
C THR A 212 -12.36 -22.42 -0.81
N ARG A 213 -12.53 -22.51 0.50
CA ARG A 213 -13.78 -22.19 1.23
C ARG A 213 -13.45 -21.18 2.31
N VAL A 214 -14.21 -20.08 2.38
CA VAL A 214 -14.14 -19.13 3.49
C VAL A 214 -14.99 -19.69 4.62
N VAL A 215 -14.35 -20.07 5.72
CA VAL A 215 -15.03 -20.63 6.91
C VAL A 215 -15.40 -19.55 7.90
N LEU A 216 -14.58 -18.49 8.00
CA LEU A 216 -14.82 -17.38 8.90
C LEU A 216 -14.54 -16.06 8.21
N ARG A 217 -15.38 -15.06 8.49
CA ARG A 217 -15.11 -13.64 8.24
C ARG A 217 -15.03 -12.93 9.58
N SER A 218 -13.92 -12.25 9.83
CA SER A 218 -13.76 -11.46 11.06
C SER A 218 -14.78 -10.33 11.16
N ARG A 219 -14.87 -9.68 12.32
CA ARG A 219 -15.42 -8.31 12.39
C ARG A 219 -14.64 -7.37 11.47
N PRO A 220 -15.21 -6.22 11.08
CA PRO A 220 -14.49 -5.24 10.27
C PRO A 220 -13.33 -4.63 11.07
N TYR A 221 -12.24 -4.33 10.35
CA TYR A 221 -11.09 -3.55 10.82
C TYR A 221 -10.84 -2.41 9.83
N GLY A 222 -10.25 -1.31 10.29
CA GLY A 222 -9.87 -0.21 9.40
C GLY A 222 -9.01 -0.72 8.24
N PHE A 223 -9.33 -0.27 7.03
CA PHE A 223 -8.60 -0.70 5.83
C PHE A 223 -7.14 -0.22 5.89
N PRO A 224 -6.15 -1.02 5.41
CA PRO A 224 -4.75 -0.62 5.30
C PRO A 224 -4.58 0.81 4.78
N PRO A 225 -3.95 1.74 5.54
CA PRO A 225 -3.95 3.17 5.23
C PRO A 225 -2.85 3.59 4.25
N ILE A 226 -3.08 4.75 3.62
CA ILE A 226 -2.02 5.57 3.03
C ILE A 226 -1.44 6.46 4.14
N VAL A 227 -0.13 6.41 4.32
CA VAL A 227 0.56 7.16 5.36
C VAL A 227 1.80 7.87 4.83
N THR A 228 2.27 8.88 5.58
CA THR A 228 3.56 9.55 5.33
C THR A 228 4.39 9.60 6.61
N PRO A 229 5.72 9.75 6.52
CA PRO A 229 6.51 10.14 7.68
C PRO A 229 5.99 11.45 8.26
N ALA A 230 5.97 11.59 9.60
CA ALA A 230 5.55 12.82 10.27
C ALA A 230 6.39 14.04 9.86
N GLY A 231 7.65 13.82 9.46
CA GLY A 231 8.58 14.86 8.98
C GLY A 231 8.34 15.33 7.52
N LEU A 232 7.46 14.69 6.76
CA LEU A 232 7.15 15.16 5.40
C LEU A 232 6.47 16.53 5.47
N SER A 233 6.82 17.45 4.55
CA SER A 233 6.23 18.78 4.54
C SER A 233 4.71 18.74 4.47
N LEU A 234 4.03 19.56 5.27
CA LEU A 234 2.56 19.63 5.32
C LEU A 234 1.98 19.92 3.94
N ARG A 235 2.63 20.74 3.14
CA ARG A 235 2.20 21.06 1.78
C ARG A 235 2.20 19.82 0.88
N THR A 236 3.23 18.98 0.95
CA THR A 236 3.31 17.75 0.16
C THR A 236 2.27 16.72 0.65
N SER A 237 2.16 16.54 1.97
CA SER A 237 1.15 15.66 2.58
C SER A 237 -0.26 16.06 2.17
N HIS A 238 -0.58 17.37 2.23
CA HIS A 238 -1.90 17.87 1.84
C HIS A 238 -2.21 17.59 0.37
N ARG A 239 -1.28 17.94 -0.55
CA ARG A 239 -1.48 17.68 -1.98
C ARG A 239 -1.66 16.19 -2.28
N LEU A 240 -0.90 15.34 -1.60
CA LEU A 240 -1.01 13.90 -1.78
C LEU A 240 -2.36 13.39 -1.26
N ARG A 241 -2.79 13.86 -0.10
CA ARG A 241 -4.12 13.55 0.45
C ARG A 241 -5.24 13.95 -0.50
N GLU A 242 -5.23 15.21 -0.99
CA GLU A 242 -6.22 15.72 -1.95
C GLU A 242 -6.24 14.86 -3.22
N ALA A 243 -5.07 14.44 -3.73
CA ALA A 243 -5.00 13.58 -4.90
C ALA A 243 -5.68 12.21 -4.68
N PHE A 244 -5.55 11.61 -3.50
CA PHE A 244 -6.26 10.37 -3.18
C PHE A 244 -7.76 10.59 -3.02
N LEU A 245 -8.17 11.64 -2.31
CA LEU A 245 -9.59 11.93 -2.05
C LEU A 245 -10.37 12.27 -3.32
N ALA A 246 -9.73 12.93 -4.29
CA ALA A 246 -10.33 13.31 -5.56
C ALA A 246 -10.48 12.16 -6.57
N MET A 247 -9.88 10.99 -6.32
CA MET A 247 -9.86 9.88 -7.30
C MET A 247 -11.26 9.46 -7.77
N ALA A 248 -12.24 9.49 -6.88
CA ALA A 248 -13.62 9.11 -7.21
C ALA A 248 -14.35 10.13 -8.10
N ASP A 249 -13.89 11.38 -8.11
CA ASP A 249 -14.52 12.48 -8.85
C ASP A 249 -13.86 12.72 -10.22
N GLU A 250 -12.72 12.10 -10.50
CA GLU A 250 -11.93 12.30 -11.71
C GLU A 250 -11.94 11.05 -12.60
N PRO A 251 -12.13 11.16 -13.93
CA PRO A 251 -12.23 10.00 -14.83
C PRO A 251 -11.04 9.06 -14.78
N ASP A 252 -9.81 9.61 -14.75
CA ASP A 252 -8.60 8.78 -14.64
C ASP A 252 -8.49 8.09 -13.28
N GLY A 253 -8.93 8.77 -12.21
CA GLY A 253 -9.02 8.21 -10.86
C GLY A 253 -10.02 7.06 -10.78
N GLN A 254 -11.21 7.22 -11.38
CA GLN A 254 -12.25 6.19 -11.44
C GLN A 254 -11.77 4.91 -12.13
N LEU A 255 -11.04 5.02 -13.24
CA LEU A 255 -10.46 3.87 -13.94
C LEU A 255 -9.45 3.10 -13.06
N ILE A 256 -8.66 3.83 -12.27
CA ILE A 256 -7.70 3.23 -11.33
C ILE A 256 -8.46 2.54 -10.19
N LEU A 257 -9.47 3.20 -9.61
CA LEU A 257 -10.30 2.64 -8.54
C LEU A 257 -11.03 1.38 -8.98
N GLU A 258 -11.62 1.37 -10.18
CA GLU A 258 -12.26 0.19 -10.77
C GLU A 258 -11.26 -0.98 -10.87
N ALA A 259 -10.04 -0.71 -11.38
CA ALA A 259 -9.00 -1.72 -11.48
C ALA A 259 -8.52 -2.22 -10.11
N LEU A 260 -8.55 -1.38 -9.08
CA LEU A 260 -8.26 -1.74 -7.69
C LEU A 260 -9.46 -2.41 -7.01
N GLY A 261 -10.68 -2.27 -7.54
CA GLY A 261 -11.91 -2.73 -6.90
C GLY A 261 -12.27 -1.94 -5.65
N LEU A 262 -11.94 -0.67 -5.63
CA LEU A 262 -12.22 0.28 -4.56
C LEU A 262 -13.26 1.31 -5.01
N ASP A 263 -14.01 1.85 -4.05
CA ASP A 263 -14.99 2.90 -4.30
C ASP A 263 -14.38 4.30 -4.23
N GLY A 264 -13.23 4.44 -3.58
CA GLY A 264 -12.53 5.71 -3.39
C GLY A 264 -11.52 5.67 -2.25
N PHE A 265 -11.17 6.85 -1.77
CA PHE A 265 -10.38 7.05 -0.55
C PHE A 265 -11.09 8.07 0.34
N ALA A 266 -11.03 7.88 1.65
CA ALA A 266 -11.59 8.79 2.64
C ALA A 266 -10.52 9.33 3.59
N ALA A 267 -10.75 10.56 4.05
CA ALA A 267 -10.12 11.05 5.26
C ALA A 267 -10.77 10.35 6.45
N VAL A 268 -9.97 9.71 7.29
CA VAL A 268 -10.45 8.97 8.46
C VAL A 268 -9.69 9.41 9.71
N GLU A 269 -10.32 9.25 10.86
CA GLU A 269 -9.68 9.51 12.14
C GLU A 269 -8.81 8.32 12.58
N PRO A 270 -7.71 8.57 13.31
CA PRO A 270 -6.85 7.50 13.84
C PRO A 270 -7.57 6.46 14.69
N SER A 271 -8.70 6.83 15.32
CA SER A 271 -9.55 5.92 16.11
C SER A 271 -10.15 4.77 15.30
N LEU A 272 -10.19 4.87 13.96
CA LEU A 272 -10.54 3.74 13.09
C LEU A 272 -9.65 2.51 13.34
N TYR A 273 -8.45 2.71 13.88
CA TYR A 273 -7.45 1.66 14.11
C TYR A 273 -7.28 1.27 15.58
N ASP A 274 -8.15 1.75 16.50
CA ASP A 274 -8.05 1.46 17.94
C ASP A 274 -8.16 -0.04 18.24
N ASP A 275 -9.01 -0.75 17.53
CA ASP A 275 -9.12 -2.20 17.64
C ASP A 275 -7.83 -2.94 17.23
N VAL A 276 -7.13 -2.41 16.24
CA VAL A 276 -5.83 -2.96 15.80
C VAL A 276 -4.75 -2.68 16.84
N ARG A 277 -4.79 -1.49 17.47
CA ARG A 277 -3.88 -1.13 18.56
C ARG A 277 -4.06 -2.08 19.75
N ALA A 278 -5.31 -2.34 20.15
CA ALA A 278 -5.61 -3.28 21.23
C ALA A 278 -5.07 -4.71 20.93
N ILE A 279 -5.19 -5.18 19.69
CA ILE A 279 -4.61 -6.47 19.27
C ILE A 279 -3.08 -6.41 19.32
N ALA A 280 -2.47 -5.32 18.86
CA ALA A 280 -1.02 -5.16 18.87
C ALA A 280 -0.48 -5.23 20.30
N ASP A 281 -1.11 -4.55 21.25
CA ASP A 281 -0.72 -4.54 22.65
C ASP A 281 -0.77 -5.95 23.27
N VAL A 282 -1.82 -6.73 22.98
CA VAL A 282 -1.93 -8.13 23.44
C VAL A 282 -0.89 -9.02 22.81
N MET A 283 -0.55 -8.80 21.54
CA MET A 283 0.40 -9.65 20.80
C MET A 283 1.86 -9.40 21.18
N GLU A 284 2.18 -8.29 21.83
CA GLU A 284 3.53 -7.92 22.27
C GLU A 284 3.75 -8.05 23.78
N ALA A 285 2.66 -8.25 24.56
CA ALA A 285 2.72 -8.57 25.98
C ALA A 285 3.14 -10.05 26.21
#